data_ba5bffad8432cc56eef7bc7e26176dc3
#
_entry.id   ba5bffad8432cc56eef7bc7e26176dc3
#
_cell.length_a   1.000
_cell.length_b   1.000
_cell.length_c   1.000
_cell.angle_alpha   90.00
_cell.angle_beta   90.00
_cell.angle_gamma   90.00
#
_symmetry.space_group_name_H-M   'P 1'
#
loop_
_entity.id
_entity.type
_entity.pdbx_description
1 polymer ?
#
loop_
_entity_poly.entity_id
_entity_poly.type
_entity_poly.pdbx_seq_one_letter_code
_entity_poly.pdbx_strand_id
1 'polypeptide(L)'
;MVETPASAFIADKFSEIVDFISIGTNDLTQYIMAADRGNSNLGYYQDPLHPAVLRAISNVIDCSDKNNIEVSVCGEMSSDPVAAFALYVLGLKTFSMAPSAAPFVFEILNTHSKINKANVKETILSQKNADEIRTTIKDIIS
;
A
#
# COMPACT_ATOMS: atom_id res chain seq x y z
N MET A 1 -10.37 -7.17 8.87
CA MET A 1 -9.24 -7.04 7.92
C MET A 1 -9.80 -6.81 6.52
N VAL A 2 -9.15 -5.96 5.73
CA VAL A 2 -9.47 -5.74 4.30
C VAL A 2 -8.39 -6.45 3.48
N GLU A 3 -8.76 -7.52 2.81
CA GLU A 3 -7.84 -8.39 2.07
C GLU A 3 -8.47 -8.99 0.80
N THR A 4 -9.69 -8.55 0.46
CA THR A 4 -10.35 -8.90 -0.79
C THR A 4 -10.74 -7.66 -1.58
N PRO A 5 -10.83 -7.72 -2.92
CA PRO A 5 -11.33 -6.61 -3.73
C PRO A 5 -12.71 -6.14 -3.25
N ALA A 6 -13.60 -7.07 -2.93
CA ALA A 6 -14.95 -6.75 -2.46
C ALA A 6 -14.91 -5.87 -1.20
N SER A 7 -14.09 -6.23 -0.19
CA SER A 7 -13.97 -5.43 1.02
C SER A 7 -13.30 -4.07 0.77
N ALA A 8 -12.35 -4.00 -0.15
CA ALA A 8 -11.70 -2.73 -0.51
C ALA A 8 -12.66 -1.78 -1.24
N PHE A 9 -13.57 -2.31 -2.09
CA PHE A 9 -14.55 -1.48 -2.80
C PHE A 9 -15.62 -0.87 -1.90
N ILE A 10 -15.99 -1.54 -0.81
CA ILE A 10 -17.01 -1.07 0.14
C ILE A 10 -16.40 -0.56 1.46
N ALA A 11 -15.14 -0.13 1.41
CA ALA A 11 -14.43 0.38 2.59
C ALA A 11 -15.12 1.58 3.24
N ASP A 12 -15.85 2.40 2.47
CA ASP A 12 -16.71 3.47 2.98
C ASP A 12 -17.72 2.96 4.01
N LYS A 13 -18.35 1.80 3.74
CA LYS A 13 -19.34 1.22 4.66
C LYS A 13 -18.72 0.61 5.91
N PHE A 14 -17.56 -0.04 5.75
CA PHE A 14 -16.85 -0.58 6.92
C PHE A 14 -16.34 0.53 7.83
N SER A 15 -15.80 1.61 7.28
CA SER A 15 -15.27 2.72 8.07
C SER A 15 -16.34 3.48 8.88
N GLU A 16 -17.63 3.28 8.60
CA GLU A 16 -18.72 3.82 9.42
C GLU A 16 -18.98 3.04 10.72
N ILE A 17 -18.51 1.78 10.83
CA ILE A 17 -18.94 0.85 11.89
C ILE A 17 -17.80 0.15 12.64
N VAL A 18 -16.54 0.31 12.20
CA VAL A 18 -15.38 -0.34 12.83
C VAL A 18 -14.53 0.67 13.57
N ASP A 19 -13.75 0.19 14.55
CA ASP A 19 -12.83 1.02 15.32
C ASP A 19 -11.48 1.22 14.62
N PHE A 20 -11.06 0.25 13.81
CA PHE A 20 -9.85 0.32 12.99
C PHE A 20 -9.92 -0.65 11.81
N ILE A 21 -9.06 -0.43 10.82
CA ILE A 21 -8.90 -1.30 9.64
C ILE A 21 -7.45 -1.78 9.55
N SER A 22 -7.27 -3.08 9.30
CA SER A 22 -5.99 -3.65 8.89
C SER A 22 -6.09 -4.14 7.46
N ILE A 23 -5.16 -3.73 6.59
CA ILE A 23 -5.10 -4.16 5.19
C ILE A 23 -4.13 -5.33 5.07
N GLY A 24 -4.64 -6.51 4.66
CA GLY A 24 -3.85 -7.69 4.35
C GLY A 24 -3.33 -7.64 2.91
N THR A 25 -2.17 -7.00 2.68
CA THR A 25 -1.68 -6.69 1.34
C THR A 25 -1.32 -7.90 0.50
N ASN A 26 -0.87 -8.99 1.11
CA ASN A 26 -0.52 -10.20 0.39
C ASN A 26 -1.76 -10.84 -0.27
N ASP A 27 -2.82 -11.02 0.50
CA ASP A 27 -4.07 -11.61 0.00
C ASP A 27 -4.82 -10.64 -0.91
N LEU A 28 -4.84 -9.35 -0.57
CA LEU A 28 -5.42 -8.32 -1.43
C LEU A 28 -4.77 -8.32 -2.82
N THR A 29 -3.44 -8.40 -2.89
CA THR A 29 -2.70 -8.49 -4.15
C THR A 29 -3.08 -9.75 -4.90
N GLN A 30 -3.05 -10.91 -4.25
CA GLN A 30 -3.41 -12.19 -4.85
C GLN A 30 -4.80 -12.14 -5.49
N TYR A 31 -5.79 -11.62 -4.79
CA TYR A 31 -7.18 -11.61 -5.28
C TYR A 31 -7.45 -10.52 -6.32
N ILE A 32 -6.81 -9.35 -6.23
CA ILE A 32 -6.92 -8.31 -7.27
C ILE A 32 -6.31 -8.80 -8.58
N MET A 33 -5.14 -9.42 -8.49
CA MET A 33 -4.37 -9.87 -9.66
C MET A 33 -4.81 -11.26 -10.16
N ALA A 34 -5.69 -11.95 -9.42
CA ALA A 34 -6.07 -13.35 -9.69
C ALA A 34 -4.86 -14.28 -9.86
N ALA A 35 -3.80 -14.04 -9.11
CA ALA A 35 -2.51 -14.70 -9.23
C ALA A 35 -2.16 -15.39 -7.91
N ASP A 36 -2.24 -16.73 -7.88
CA ASP A 36 -1.88 -17.53 -6.71
C ASP A 36 -0.40 -17.33 -6.34
N ARG A 37 -0.15 -16.81 -5.13
CA ARG A 37 1.22 -16.58 -4.64
C ARG A 37 2.02 -17.85 -4.42
N GLY A 38 1.38 -19.02 -4.35
CA GLY A 38 2.03 -20.31 -4.36
C GLY A 38 2.60 -20.74 -5.72
N ASN A 39 2.23 -20.06 -6.79
CA ASN A 39 2.67 -20.35 -8.14
C ASN A 39 3.82 -19.42 -8.58
N SER A 40 5.05 -19.94 -8.55
CA SER A 40 6.26 -19.19 -8.94
C SER A 40 6.26 -18.68 -10.39
N ASN A 41 5.47 -19.27 -11.28
CA ASN A 41 5.34 -18.81 -12.67
C ASN A 41 4.55 -17.52 -12.82
N LEU A 42 3.83 -17.10 -11.76
CA LEU A 42 3.00 -15.90 -11.76
C LEU A 42 3.66 -14.72 -11.03
N GLY A 43 4.96 -14.80 -10.71
CA GLY A 43 5.66 -13.77 -9.91
C GLY A 43 5.50 -12.34 -10.43
N TYR A 44 5.49 -12.14 -11.74
CA TYR A 44 5.25 -10.82 -12.34
C TYR A 44 3.88 -10.21 -11.95
N TYR A 45 2.85 -11.05 -11.84
CA TYR A 45 1.50 -10.62 -11.47
C TYR A 45 1.29 -10.49 -9.96
N GLN A 46 2.28 -10.88 -9.15
CA GLN A 46 2.22 -10.83 -7.69
C GLN A 46 2.87 -9.57 -7.11
N ASP A 47 3.29 -8.62 -7.95
CA ASP A 47 3.91 -7.37 -7.46
C ASP A 47 2.85 -6.48 -6.80
N PRO A 48 2.96 -6.21 -5.49
CA PRO A 48 2.00 -5.41 -4.75
C PRO A 48 2.03 -3.92 -5.12
N LEU A 49 3.04 -3.47 -5.88
CA LEU A 49 3.08 -2.12 -6.45
C LEU A 49 2.24 -1.99 -7.72
N HIS A 50 1.54 -3.05 -8.15
CA HIS A 50 0.66 -2.93 -9.30
C HIS A 50 -0.39 -1.82 -9.09
N PRO A 51 -0.65 -0.94 -10.10
CA PRO A 51 -1.55 0.20 -9.95
C PRO A 51 -2.94 -0.13 -9.42
N ALA A 52 -3.49 -1.30 -9.78
CA ALA A 52 -4.79 -1.74 -9.29
C ALA A 52 -4.77 -1.99 -7.77
N VAL A 53 -3.68 -2.58 -7.26
CA VAL A 53 -3.49 -2.84 -5.83
C VAL A 53 -3.35 -1.53 -5.07
N LEU A 54 -2.49 -0.62 -5.53
CA LEU A 54 -2.28 0.68 -4.89
C LEU A 54 -3.56 1.53 -4.88
N ARG A 55 -4.36 1.49 -5.95
CA ARG A 55 -5.66 2.19 -6.01
C ARG A 55 -6.66 1.62 -5.01
N ALA A 56 -6.70 0.29 -4.85
CA ALA A 56 -7.55 -0.34 -3.84
C ALA A 56 -7.13 0.07 -2.42
N ILE A 57 -5.82 0.05 -2.13
CA ILE A 57 -5.28 0.50 -0.84
C ILE A 57 -5.58 1.98 -0.61
N SER A 58 -5.36 2.84 -1.60
CA SER A 58 -5.68 4.27 -1.53
C SER A 58 -7.16 4.50 -1.20
N ASN A 59 -8.07 3.76 -1.85
CA ASN A 59 -9.50 3.86 -1.56
C ASN A 59 -9.82 3.54 -0.11
N VAL A 60 -9.22 2.48 0.44
CA VAL A 60 -9.43 2.10 1.86
C VAL A 60 -8.94 3.20 2.79
N ILE A 61 -7.74 3.75 2.54
CA ILE A 61 -7.17 4.83 3.36
C ILE A 61 -8.04 6.09 3.26
N ASP A 62 -8.42 6.50 2.05
CA ASP A 62 -9.21 7.72 1.82
C ASP A 62 -10.63 7.62 2.45
N CYS A 63 -11.24 6.43 2.42
CA CYS A 63 -12.53 6.19 3.10
C CYS A 63 -12.39 6.23 4.63
N SER A 64 -11.32 5.67 5.15
CA SER A 64 -11.08 5.61 6.59
C SER A 64 -10.72 6.99 7.17
N ASP A 65 -9.91 7.78 6.47
CA ASP A 65 -9.57 9.14 6.89
C ASP A 65 -10.82 10.05 7.01
N LYS A 66 -11.83 9.88 6.14
CA LYS A 66 -13.09 10.61 6.22
C LYS A 66 -13.87 10.36 7.51
N ASN A 67 -13.74 9.16 8.07
CA ASN A 67 -14.42 8.74 9.30
C ASN A 67 -13.49 8.74 10.52
N ASN A 68 -12.24 9.25 10.39
CA ASN A 68 -11.21 9.25 11.42
C ASN A 68 -10.87 7.83 11.95
N ILE A 69 -10.92 6.82 11.09
CA ILE A 69 -10.60 5.43 11.43
C ILE A 69 -9.11 5.18 11.18
N GLU A 70 -8.43 4.59 12.16
CA GLU A 70 -7.04 4.20 12.00
C GLU A 70 -6.91 3.05 11.00
N VAL A 71 -5.94 3.19 10.07
CA VAL A 71 -5.58 2.14 9.11
C VAL A 71 -4.16 1.68 9.35
N SER A 72 -3.99 0.37 9.49
CA SER A 72 -2.69 -0.29 9.48
C SER A 72 -2.56 -1.20 8.26
N VAL A 73 -1.33 -1.49 7.87
CA VAL A 73 -1.02 -2.50 6.86
C VAL A 73 -0.24 -3.62 7.52
N CYS A 74 -0.64 -4.86 7.25
CA CYS A 74 0.14 -6.05 7.56
C CYS A 74 0.47 -6.79 6.25
N GLY A 75 1.66 -7.36 6.19
CA GLY A 75 2.17 -8.04 5.01
C GLY A 75 3.56 -7.54 4.62
N GLU A 76 4.09 -8.12 3.57
CA GLU A 76 5.47 -7.89 3.14
C GLU A 76 5.73 -6.48 2.62
N MET A 77 4.70 -5.80 2.10
CA MET A 77 4.80 -4.40 1.64
C MET A 77 5.35 -3.45 2.71
N SER A 78 4.99 -3.67 3.98
CA SER A 78 5.48 -2.82 5.08
C SER A 78 6.98 -2.97 5.34
N SER A 79 7.57 -4.09 4.93
CA SER A 79 8.98 -4.40 5.15
C SER A 79 9.87 -4.10 3.92
N ASP A 80 9.28 -3.88 2.75
CA ASP A 80 9.99 -3.42 1.55
C ASP A 80 10.05 -1.88 1.57
N PRO A 81 11.24 -1.26 1.60
CA PRO A 81 11.36 0.20 1.69
C PRO A 81 10.66 0.97 0.57
N VAL A 82 10.67 0.44 -0.65
CA VAL A 82 10.01 1.07 -1.81
C VAL A 82 8.49 0.97 -1.68
N ALA A 83 7.98 -0.20 -1.30
CA ALA A 83 6.55 -0.40 -1.09
C ALA A 83 6.04 0.36 0.15
N ALA A 84 6.81 0.39 1.23
CA ALA A 84 6.49 1.18 2.41
C ALA A 84 6.41 2.68 2.10
N PHE A 85 7.32 3.19 1.26
CA PHE A 85 7.25 4.58 0.78
C PHE A 85 6.00 4.83 -0.05
N ALA A 86 5.60 3.90 -0.95
CA ALA A 86 4.33 3.99 -1.68
C ALA A 86 3.16 4.10 -0.71
N LEU A 87 3.07 3.22 0.29
CA LEU A 87 2.02 3.25 1.32
C LEU A 87 2.00 4.58 2.09
N TYR A 88 3.18 5.10 2.43
CA TYR A 88 3.32 6.39 3.13
C TYR A 88 2.77 7.57 2.32
N VAL A 89 3.05 7.62 1.02
CA VAL A 89 2.52 8.71 0.17
C VAL A 89 1.03 8.54 -0.13
N LEU A 90 0.49 7.31 -0.07
CA LEU A 90 -0.95 7.06 -0.10
C LEU A 90 -1.68 7.55 1.16
N GLY A 91 -0.94 7.87 2.24
CA GLY A 91 -1.51 8.39 3.48
C GLY A 91 -1.44 7.43 4.66
N LEU A 92 -0.85 6.24 4.51
CA LEU A 92 -0.71 5.30 5.62
C LEU A 92 0.16 5.89 6.74
N LYS A 93 -0.26 5.66 7.99
CA LYS A 93 0.43 6.16 9.20
C LYS A 93 0.96 5.04 10.09
N THR A 94 0.32 3.88 10.04
CA THR A 94 0.63 2.73 10.91
C THR A 94 1.09 1.53 10.09
N PHE A 95 2.31 1.06 10.35
CA PHE A 95 2.96 -0.03 9.62
C PHE A 95 3.23 -1.19 10.58
N SER A 96 2.72 -2.40 10.25
CA SER A 96 3.12 -3.62 10.93
C SER A 96 4.19 -4.33 10.09
N MET A 97 5.38 -4.48 10.64
CA MET A 97 6.52 -5.03 9.91
C MET A 97 7.45 -5.83 10.82
N ALA A 98 8.36 -6.60 10.20
CA ALA A 98 9.42 -7.26 10.94
C ALA A 98 10.35 -6.22 11.59
N PRO A 99 10.78 -6.42 12.85
CA PRO A 99 11.67 -5.48 13.55
C PRO A 99 12.97 -5.17 12.81
N SER A 100 13.48 -6.11 12.03
CA SER A 100 14.70 -5.94 11.21
C SER A 100 14.52 -4.95 10.05
N ALA A 101 13.31 -4.76 9.54
CA ALA A 101 13.02 -3.83 8.46
C ALA A 101 12.79 -2.40 8.96
N ALA A 102 12.34 -2.26 10.19
CA ALA A 102 11.90 -0.98 10.75
C ALA A 102 12.95 0.16 10.65
N PRO A 103 14.25 -0.05 10.94
CA PRO A 103 15.24 1.03 10.82
C PRO A 103 15.37 1.58 9.41
N PHE A 104 15.38 0.70 8.40
CA PHE A 104 15.52 1.08 6.99
C PHE A 104 14.30 1.83 6.47
N VAL A 105 13.10 1.33 6.80
CA VAL A 105 11.84 2.00 6.44
C VAL A 105 11.76 3.35 7.13
N PHE A 106 12.05 3.41 8.43
CA PHE A 106 12.01 4.67 9.19
C PHE A 106 12.95 5.72 8.60
N GLU A 107 14.17 5.35 8.24
CA GLU A 107 15.16 6.25 7.63
C GLU A 107 14.61 6.90 6.35
N ILE A 108 14.07 6.09 5.44
CA ILE A 108 13.49 6.57 4.18
C ILE A 108 12.30 7.49 4.43
N LEU A 109 11.37 7.09 5.27
CA LEU A 109 10.17 7.89 5.54
C LEU A 109 10.51 9.20 6.25
N ASN A 110 11.48 9.20 7.16
CA ASN A 110 11.93 10.39 7.88
C ASN A 110 12.66 11.37 6.95
N THR A 111 13.58 10.87 6.13
CA THR A 111 14.33 11.68 5.15
C THR A 111 13.37 12.40 4.19
N HIS A 112 12.29 11.75 3.79
CA HIS A 112 11.32 12.28 2.83
C HIS A 112 10.04 12.81 3.50
N SER A 113 10.09 13.12 4.81
CA SER A 113 8.91 13.59 5.59
C SER A 113 8.30 14.89 5.08
N LYS A 114 9.08 15.75 4.39
CA LYS A 114 8.64 17.03 3.84
C LYS A 114 8.15 16.97 2.38
N ILE A 115 8.11 15.80 1.78
CA ILE A 115 7.68 15.63 0.39
C ILE A 115 6.21 16.02 0.22
N ASN A 116 5.88 16.56 -0.95
CA ASN A 116 4.48 16.78 -1.31
C ASN A 116 3.81 15.44 -1.65
N LYS A 117 3.24 14.79 -0.64
CA LYS A 117 2.62 13.47 -0.78
C LYS A 117 1.52 13.44 -1.84
N ALA A 118 0.72 14.51 -1.96
CA ALA A 118 -0.37 14.56 -2.93
C ALA A 118 0.14 14.44 -4.36
N ASN A 119 1.18 15.20 -4.71
CA ASN A 119 1.78 15.14 -6.05
C ASN A 119 2.42 13.76 -6.32
N VAL A 120 3.11 13.18 -5.34
CA VAL A 120 3.72 11.86 -5.51
C VAL A 120 2.64 10.78 -5.61
N LYS A 121 1.58 10.84 -4.79
CA LYS A 121 0.41 9.95 -4.87
C LYS A 121 -0.19 9.97 -6.28
N GLU A 122 -0.45 11.16 -6.82
CA GLU A 122 -0.97 11.31 -8.19
C GLU A 122 -0.02 10.70 -9.22
N THR A 123 1.28 10.99 -9.10
CA THR A 123 2.30 10.46 -10.02
C THR A 123 2.33 8.94 -10.02
N ILE A 124 2.41 8.28 -8.85
CA ILE A 124 2.49 6.81 -8.78
C ILE A 124 1.18 6.14 -9.22
N LEU A 125 0.02 6.73 -8.90
CA LEU A 125 -1.28 6.18 -9.29
C LEU A 125 -1.59 6.38 -10.79
N SER A 126 -0.88 7.27 -11.49
CA SER A 126 -1.01 7.47 -12.94
C SER A 126 -0.17 6.49 -13.76
N GLN A 127 0.79 5.79 -13.15
CA GLN A 127 1.65 4.83 -13.82
C GLN A 127 0.86 3.61 -14.33
N LYS A 128 1.42 2.93 -15.34
CA LYS A 128 0.73 1.84 -16.06
C LYS A 128 0.99 0.46 -15.47
N ASN A 129 2.12 0.28 -14.79
CA ASN A 129 2.56 -1.01 -14.25
C ASN A 129 3.44 -0.83 -13.01
N ALA A 130 3.74 -1.94 -12.33
CA ALA A 130 4.53 -1.95 -11.11
C ALA A 130 5.99 -1.51 -11.33
N ASP A 131 6.58 -1.83 -12.47
CA ASP A 131 7.97 -1.47 -12.77
C ASP A 131 8.15 0.04 -12.91
N GLU A 132 7.21 0.73 -13.58
CA GLU A 132 7.20 2.20 -13.67
C GLU A 132 7.04 2.83 -12.29
N ILE A 133 6.15 2.31 -11.45
CA ILE A 133 5.97 2.78 -10.08
C ILE A 133 7.25 2.59 -9.26
N ARG A 134 7.84 1.41 -9.33
CA ARG A 134 9.08 1.08 -8.62
C ARG A 134 10.23 1.97 -9.03
N THR A 135 10.37 2.24 -10.33
CA THR A 135 11.39 3.15 -10.87
C THR A 135 11.15 4.57 -10.37
N THR A 136 9.93 5.08 -10.52
CA THR A 136 9.55 6.42 -10.05
C THR A 136 9.84 6.61 -8.56
N ILE A 137 9.50 5.63 -7.72
CA ILE A 137 9.76 5.72 -6.28
C ILE A 137 11.27 5.69 -6.00
N LYS A 138 12.03 4.81 -6.64
CA LYS A 138 13.49 4.74 -6.47
C LYS A 138 14.17 6.06 -6.83
N ASP A 139 13.75 6.72 -7.89
CA ASP A 139 14.27 8.02 -8.31
C ASP A 139 13.95 9.14 -7.29
N ILE A 140 12.86 9.00 -6.55
CA ILE A 140 12.46 9.97 -5.52
C ILE A 140 13.25 9.75 -4.23
N ILE A 141 13.51 8.49 -3.83
CA ILE A 141 14.15 8.15 -2.56
C ILE A 141 15.67 7.98 -2.64
N SER A 142 16.25 8.06 -3.84
CA SER A 142 17.70 8.06 -4.05
C SER A 142 18.29 9.45 -3.75
#